data_ee145d067333117cc1ca1a644aa74bc9
#
_entry.id   ee145d067333117cc1ca1a644aa74bc9
#
_cell.length_a   1.000
_cell.length_b   1.000
_cell.length_c   1.000
_cell.angle_alpha   90.00
_cell.angle_beta   90.00
_cell.angle_gamma   90.00
#
_symmetry.space_group_name_H-M   'P 1'
#
loop_
_entity.id
_entity.type
_entity.pdbx_description
1 polymer ?
#
loop_
_entity_poly.entity_id
_entity_poly.type
_entity_poly.pdbx_seq_one_letter_code
_entity_poly.pdbx_strand_id
1 'polypeptide(L)'
;ITARIVRLCNGLDLNYVEPVEIAKKVIQGIYDGVTTTELDNLAAETAANMATSHPDYGILAARIAVSNLHKNTRESFSQTISDLYHYVDKKTGRAALIAENIYNIVMQNAELLDETIEQNRDFEFDFFGFKTLERSYLLKMDDKIVERPQYMFMRVAIGMHQNDLKAAIETYNLMSQKFFIHATPTLFNAGTPKPQMSSCFLLTMQEDSIE
;
A
#
# COMPACT_ATOMS: atom_id res chain seq x y z
N ILE A 1 -17.73 -13.76 -8.89
CA ILE A 1 -17.70 -13.06 -7.57
C ILE A 1 -17.55 -14.09 -6.47
N THR A 2 -18.53 -14.99 -6.21
CA THR A 2 -18.54 -15.95 -5.11
C THR A 2 -17.27 -16.81 -5.03
N ALA A 3 -16.85 -17.44 -6.14
CA ALA A 3 -15.64 -18.29 -6.16
C ALA A 3 -14.36 -17.54 -5.77
N ARG A 4 -14.27 -16.22 -6.05
CA ARG A 4 -13.15 -15.39 -5.64
C ARG A 4 -13.19 -15.09 -4.14
N ILE A 5 -14.37 -14.75 -3.60
CA ILE A 5 -14.55 -14.51 -2.17
C ILE A 5 -14.22 -15.78 -1.38
N VAL A 6 -14.73 -16.94 -1.82
CA VAL A 6 -14.45 -18.25 -1.17
C VAL A 6 -12.95 -18.53 -1.08
N ARG A 7 -12.16 -18.25 -2.14
CA ARG A 7 -10.70 -18.43 -2.12
C ARG A 7 -10.00 -17.56 -1.07
N LEU A 8 -10.54 -16.39 -0.78
CA LEU A 8 -9.99 -15.46 0.21
C LEU A 8 -10.39 -15.82 1.66
N CYS A 9 -11.31 -16.78 1.83
CA CYS A 9 -11.73 -17.28 3.15
C CYS A 9 -10.78 -18.33 3.75
N ASN A 10 -9.67 -18.64 3.10
CA ASN A 10 -8.74 -19.65 3.61
C ASN A 10 -8.30 -19.35 5.06
N GLY A 11 -8.48 -20.31 5.97
CA GLY A 11 -8.14 -20.17 7.39
C GLY A 11 -9.12 -19.32 8.22
N LEU A 12 -10.26 -18.89 7.66
CA LEU A 12 -11.34 -18.24 8.39
C LEU A 12 -12.39 -19.27 8.86
N ASP A 13 -13.13 -18.94 9.90
CA ASP A 13 -14.19 -19.81 10.42
C ASP A 13 -15.46 -19.75 9.56
N LEU A 14 -15.60 -20.73 8.67
CA LEU A 14 -16.74 -20.82 7.75
C LEU A 14 -18.08 -21.19 8.44
N ASN A 15 -18.10 -21.47 9.75
CA ASN A 15 -19.36 -21.60 10.49
C ASN A 15 -20.02 -20.24 10.72
N TYR A 16 -19.23 -19.16 10.69
CA TYR A 16 -19.71 -17.79 10.92
C TYR A 16 -19.56 -16.91 9.70
N VAL A 17 -18.58 -17.18 8.82
CA VAL A 17 -18.34 -16.39 7.61
C VAL A 17 -19.03 -17.04 6.42
N GLU A 18 -20.06 -16.38 5.90
CA GLU A 18 -20.85 -16.83 4.77
C GLU A 18 -20.50 -16.07 3.47
N PRO A 19 -19.59 -16.57 2.63
CA PRO A 19 -19.17 -15.89 1.38
C PRO A 19 -20.33 -15.64 0.42
N VAL A 20 -21.35 -16.52 0.47
CA VAL A 20 -22.55 -16.42 -0.39
C VAL A 20 -23.40 -15.21 -0.03
N GLU A 21 -23.53 -14.87 1.25
CA GLU A 21 -24.29 -13.70 1.69
C GLU A 21 -23.62 -12.38 1.21
N ILE A 22 -22.29 -12.31 1.26
CA ILE A 22 -21.55 -11.19 0.67
C ILE A 22 -21.82 -11.11 -0.82
N ALA A 23 -21.72 -12.24 -1.53
CA ALA A 23 -21.95 -12.30 -2.97
C ALA A 23 -23.40 -11.86 -3.34
N LYS A 24 -24.41 -12.26 -2.58
CA LYS A 24 -25.82 -11.83 -2.80
C LYS A 24 -25.95 -10.31 -2.68
N LYS A 25 -25.36 -9.70 -1.64
CA LYS A 25 -25.39 -8.25 -1.44
C LYS A 25 -24.68 -7.51 -2.57
N VAL A 26 -23.53 -8.04 -3.03
CA VAL A 26 -22.80 -7.48 -4.18
C VAL A 26 -23.64 -7.55 -5.46
N ILE A 27 -24.32 -8.70 -5.70
CA ILE A 27 -25.18 -8.89 -6.87
C ILE A 27 -26.33 -7.87 -6.89
N GLN A 28 -26.91 -7.53 -5.74
CA GLN A 28 -27.95 -6.51 -5.64
C GLN A 28 -27.48 -5.10 -6.02
N GLY A 29 -26.18 -4.82 -5.91
CA GLY A 29 -25.56 -3.55 -6.28
C GLY A 29 -25.05 -3.50 -7.74
N ILE A 30 -25.25 -4.54 -8.54
CA ILE A 30 -24.81 -4.58 -9.95
C ILE A 30 -25.69 -3.68 -10.81
N TYR A 31 -25.03 -2.87 -11.65
CA TYR A 31 -25.68 -2.08 -12.68
C TYR A 31 -24.91 -2.24 -14.00
N ASP A 32 -25.49 -1.82 -15.12
CA ASP A 32 -24.84 -1.90 -16.42
C ASP A 32 -23.61 -0.99 -16.48
N GLY A 33 -22.46 -1.56 -16.89
CA GLY A 33 -21.18 -0.86 -16.92
C GLY A 33 -20.37 -0.89 -15.62
N VAL A 34 -20.85 -1.54 -14.54
CA VAL A 34 -20.07 -1.68 -13.31
C VAL A 34 -18.72 -2.37 -13.56
N THR A 35 -17.64 -1.80 -13.05
CA THR A 35 -16.30 -2.37 -13.18
C THR A 35 -16.02 -3.46 -12.15
N THR A 36 -15.08 -4.35 -12.44
CA THR A 36 -14.68 -5.38 -11.48
C THR A 36 -14.01 -4.79 -10.23
N THR A 37 -13.41 -3.61 -10.34
CA THR A 37 -12.84 -2.87 -9.20
C THR A 37 -13.93 -2.36 -8.27
N GLU A 38 -15.00 -1.81 -8.81
CA GLU A 38 -16.17 -1.37 -8.02
C GLU A 38 -16.86 -2.53 -7.33
N LEU A 39 -16.98 -3.69 -8.00
CA LEU A 39 -17.52 -4.90 -7.39
C LEU A 39 -16.64 -5.42 -6.24
N ASP A 40 -15.33 -5.38 -6.40
CA ASP A 40 -14.39 -5.77 -5.34
C ASP A 40 -14.46 -4.79 -4.15
N ASN A 41 -14.57 -3.48 -4.40
CA ASN A 41 -14.75 -2.49 -3.34
C ASN A 41 -16.06 -2.69 -2.59
N LEU A 42 -17.18 -2.90 -3.30
CA LEU A 42 -18.47 -3.18 -2.70
C LEU A 42 -18.43 -4.48 -1.86
N ALA A 43 -17.73 -5.51 -2.34
CA ALA A 43 -17.56 -6.76 -1.60
C ALA A 43 -16.75 -6.56 -0.31
N ALA A 44 -15.65 -5.78 -0.38
CA ALA A 44 -14.83 -5.47 0.78
C ALA A 44 -15.62 -4.66 1.82
N GLU A 45 -16.34 -3.61 1.42
CA GLU A 45 -17.17 -2.78 2.30
C GLU A 45 -18.33 -3.58 2.92
N THR A 46 -18.95 -4.46 2.10
CA THR A 46 -20.01 -5.36 2.60
C THR A 46 -19.48 -6.30 3.69
N ALA A 47 -18.31 -6.91 3.46
CA ALA A 47 -17.68 -7.76 4.46
C ALA A 47 -17.26 -6.96 5.70
N ALA A 48 -16.71 -5.74 5.53
CA ALA A 48 -16.34 -4.87 6.65
C ALA A 48 -17.55 -4.52 7.54
N ASN A 49 -18.70 -4.22 6.94
CA ASN A 49 -19.93 -3.95 7.69
C ASN A 49 -20.43 -5.17 8.47
N MET A 50 -20.12 -6.39 8.01
CA MET A 50 -20.47 -7.63 8.71
C MET A 50 -19.49 -7.99 9.84
N ALA A 51 -18.38 -7.26 10.00
CA ALA A 51 -17.41 -7.48 11.07
C ALA A 51 -17.99 -7.32 12.47
N THR A 52 -19.12 -6.63 12.62
CA THR A 52 -19.88 -6.55 13.87
C THR A 52 -20.49 -7.90 14.28
N SER A 53 -20.72 -8.80 13.32
CA SER A 53 -21.27 -10.15 13.58
C SER A 53 -20.17 -11.16 13.90
N HIS A 54 -19.02 -11.09 13.21
CA HIS A 54 -17.84 -11.92 13.48
C HIS A 54 -16.56 -11.24 12.98
N PRO A 55 -15.46 -11.24 13.76
CA PRO A 55 -14.22 -10.53 13.40
C PRO A 55 -13.59 -11.00 12.08
N ASP A 56 -13.78 -12.27 11.69
CA ASP A 56 -13.24 -12.81 10.45
C ASP A 56 -13.78 -12.13 9.18
N TYR A 57 -14.95 -11.48 9.26
CA TYR A 57 -15.43 -10.65 8.16
C TYR A 57 -14.54 -9.44 7.93
N GLY A 58 -13.95 -8.87 8.99
CA GLY A 58 -12.96 -7.79 8.88
C GLY A 58 -11.67 -8.25 8.18
N ILE A 59 -11.22 -9.48 8.49
CA ILE A 59 -10.06 -10.08 7.81
C ILE A 59 -10.37 -10.34 6.34
N LEU A 60 -11.56 -10.90 6.05
CA LEU A 60 -12.00 -11.14 4.68
C LEU A 60 -12.11 -9.82 3.88
N ALA A 61 -12.66 -8.77 4.50
CA ALA A 61 -12.75 -7.44 3.89
C ALA A 61 -11.37 -6.91 3.48
N ALA A 62 -10.38 -7.01 4.37
CA ALA A 62 -9.00 -6.64 4.09
C ALA A 62 -8.42 -7.43 2.92
N ARG A 63 -8.59 -8.75 2.92
CA ARG A 63 -8.10 -9.63 1.86
C ARG A 63 -8.72 -9.32 0.50
N ILE A 64 -10.00 -8.99 0.44
CA ILE A 64 -10.67 -8.59 -0.80
C ILE A 64 -10.07 -7.27 -1.30
N ALA A 65 -9.89 -6.27 -0.43
CA ALA A 65 -9.33 -4.97 -0.78
C ALA A 65 -7.87 -5.09 -1.25
N VAL A 66 -7.02 -5.84 -0.54
CA VAL A 66 -5.63 -6.13 -0.95
C VAL A 66 -5.59 -6.85 -2.29
N SER A 67 -6.40 -7.89 -2.49
CA SER A 67 -6.50 -8.60 -3.76
C SER A 67 -6.92 -7.68 -4.91
N ASN A 68 -7.77 -6.69 -4.65
CA ASN A 68 -8.15 -5.68 -5.64
C ASN A 68 -6.97 -4.74 -5.98
N LEU A 69 -6.23 -4.27 -4.97
CA LEU A 69 -5.03 -3.47 -5.20
C LEU A 69 -3.99 -4.24 -6.03
N HIS A 70 -3.69 -5.49 -5.66
CA HIS A 70 -2.72 -6.33 -6.37
C HIS A 70 -3.10 -6.56 -7.84
N LYS A 71 -4.39 -6.73 -8.13
CA LYS A 71 -4.91 -6.87 -9.50
C LYS A 71 -4.69 -5.62 -10.36
N ASN A 72 -4.71 -4.43 -9.74
CA ASN A 72 -4.62 -3.15 -10.41
C ASN A 72 -3.20 -2.53 -10.39
N THR A 73 -2.22 -3.20 -9.78
CA THR A 73 -0.84 -2.74 -9.63
C THR A 73 0.14 -3.76 -10.20
N ARG A 74 1.37 -3.32 -10.51
CA ARG A 74 2.42 -4.21 -11.00
C ARG A 74 2.87 -5.23 -9.95
N GLU A 75 3.31 -6.39 -10.40
CA GLU A 75 3.85 -7.44 -9.53
C GLU A 75 5.32 -7.21 -9.14
N SER A 76 6.07 -6.39 -9.89
CA SER A 76 7.47 -6.09 -9.64
C SER A 76 7.63 -4.72 -8.99
N PHE A 77 8.40 -4.67 -7.91
CA PHE A 77 8.79 -3.45 -7.22
C PHE A 77 9.68 -2.57 -8.11
N SER A 78 10.70 -3.16 -8.72
CA SER A 78 11.63 -2.43 -9.59
C SER A 78 10.92 -1.76 -10.76
N GLN A 79 9.98 -2.43 -11.40
CA GLN A 79 9.15 -1.84 -12.45
C GLN A 79 8.26 -0.72 -11.93
N THR A 80 7.69 -0.87 -10.73
CA THR A 80 6.89 0.20 -10.09
C THR A 80 7.74 1.44 -9.82
N ILE A 81 8.96 1.27 -9.30
CA ILE A 81 9.90 2.38 -9.08
C ILE A 81 10.30 3.04 -10.41
N SER A 82 10.48 2.25 -11.47
CA SER A 82 10.76 2.79 -12.81
C SER A 82 9.61 3.62 -13.35
N ASP A 83 8.37 3.16 -13.23
CA ASP A 83 7.19 3.93 -13.65
C ASP A 83 7.08 5.24 -12.86
N LEU A 84 7.27 5.21 -11.54
CA LEU A 84 7.23 6.39 -10.66
C LEU A 84 8.35 7.39 -10.97
N TYR A 85 9.53 6.93 -11.35
CA TYR A 85 10.65 7.78 -11.73
C TYR A 85 10.42 8.47 -13.08
N HIS A 86 9.87 7.76 -14.07
CA HIS A 86 9.61 8.31 -15.40
C HIS A 86 8.26 9.03 -15.50
N TYR A 87 7.49 9.07 -14.41
CA TYR A 87 6.19 9.72 -14.41
C TYR A 87 6.31 11.24 -14.58
N VAL A 88 5.48 11.79 -15.46
CA VAL A 88 5.32 13.23 -15.66
C VAL A 88 3.83 13.56 -15.53
N ASP A 89 3.50 14.34 -14.51
CA ASP A 89 2.14 14.84 -14.33
C ASP A 89 1.74 15.77 -15.48
N LYS A 90 0.70 15.40 -16.19
CA LYS A 90 0.23 16.13 -17.40
C LYS A 90 -0.33 17.52 -17.09
N LYS A 91 -0.79 17.77 -15.87
CA LYS A 91 -1.40 19.03 -15.45
C LYS A 91 -0.37 20.02 -14.94
N THR A 92 0.58 19.55 -14.16
CA THR A 92 1.55 20.41 -13.46
C THR A 92 2.94 20.40 -14.09
N GLY A 93 3.21 19.48 -15.01
CA GLY A 93 4.54 19.26 -15.60
C GLY A 93 5.59 18.79 -14.58
N ARG A 94 5.18 18.45 -13.36
CA ARG A 94 6.08 17.88 -12.36
C ARG A 94 6.50 16.48 -12.77
N ALA A 95 7.80 16.23 -12.76
CA ALA A 95 8.39 14.96 -13.10
C ALA A 95 8.84 14.23 -11.82
N ALA A 96 8.98 12.92 -11.96
CA ALA A 96 9.59 11.99 -11.02
C ALA A 96 9.04 12.06 -9.57
N LEU A 97 8.39 11.00 -9.16
CA LEU A 97 7.96 10.80 -7.77
C LEU A 97 9.06 10.12 -6.93
N ILE A 98 10.08 9.58 -7.59
CA ILE A 98 11.24 8.91 -6.99
C ILE A 98 12.51 9.72 -7.32
N ALA A 99 13.42 9.83 -6.35
CA ALA A 99 14.71 10.48 -6.54
C ALA A 99 15.62 9.64 -7.46
N GLU A 100 16.45 10.31 -8.27
CA GLU A 100 17.32 9.65 -9.24
C GLU A 100 18.31 8.65 -8.61
N ASN A 101 18.90 9.02 -7.46
CA ASN A 101 19.80 8.12 -6.74
C ASN A 101 19.09 6.85 -6.27
N ILE A 102 17.83 6.94 -5.81
CA ILE A 102 17.03 5.79 -5.38
C ILE A 102 16.65 4.92 -6.59
N TYR A 103 16.23 5.54 -7.69
CA TYR A 103 15.99 4.82 -8.94
C TYR A 103 17.21 4.01 -9.38
N ASN A 104 18.41 4.64 -9.39
CA ASN A 104 19.64 3.98 -9.79
C ASN A 104 20.00 2.80 -8.86
N ILE A 105 19.85 2.96 -7.53
CA ILE A 105 20.07 1.88 -6.56
C ILE A 105 19.13 0.70 -6.84
N VAL A 106 17.84 0.97 -7.05
CA VAL A 106 16.84 -0.07 -7.30
C VAL A 106 17.12 -0.78 -8.62
N MET A 107 17.44 -0.06 -9.70
CA MET A 107 17.73 -0.69 -11.01
C MET A 107 18.98 -1.55 -11.00
N GLN A 108 20.01 -1.14 -10.26
CA GLN A 108 21.24 -1.95 -10.13
C GLN A 108 21.04 -3.22 -9.29
N ASN A 109 20.01 -3.29 -8.47
CA ASN A 109 19.75 -4.40 -7.54
C ASN A 109 18.32 -4.97 -7.70
N ALA A 110 17.73 -4.84 -8.90
CA ALA A 110 16.33 -5.12 -9.15
C ALA A 110 15.93 -6.55 -8.77
N GLU A 111 16.71 -7.55 -9.22
CA GLU A 111 16.44 -8.96 -8.95
C GLU A 111 16.44 -9.26 -7.44
N LEU A 112 17.48 -8.83 -6.73
CA LEU A 112 17.58 -8.99 -5.26
C LEU A 112 16.42 -8.37 -4.53
N LEU A 113 16.04 -7.14 -4.89
CA LEU A 113 14.98 -6.40 -4.19
C LEU A 113 13.59 -6.97 -4.50
N ASP A 114 13.32 -7.34 -5.76
CA ASP A 114 12.07 -7.96 -6.17
C ASP A 114 11.88 -9.33 -5.49
N GLU A 115 12.94 -10.15 -5.34
CA GLU A 115 12.91 -11.43 -4.64
C GLU A 115 12.79 -11.29 -3.12
N THR A 116 13.32 -10.21 -2.54
CA THR A 116 13.26 -9.96 -1.09
C THR A 116 11.86 -9.59 -0.63
N ILE A 117 11.04 -9.03 -1.51
CA ILE A 117 9.72 -8.50 -1.13
C ILE A 117 8.70 -9.61 -0.98
N GLU A 118 8.20 -9.78 0.25
CA GLU A 118 7.17 -10.75 0.64
C GLU A 118 5.76 -10.16 0.46
N GLN A 119 5.25 -10.19 -0.77
CA GLN A 119 3.96 -9.56 -1.12
C GLN A 119 2.76 -10.12 -0.33
N ASN A 120 2.84 -11.36 0.14
CA ASN A 120 1.78 -11.99 0.93
C ASN A 120 1.54 -11.30 2.27
N ARG A 121 2.53 -10.58 2.81
CA ARG A 121 2.38 -9.80 4.05
C ARG A 121 1.36 -8.66 3.92
N ASP A 122 1.02 -8.22 2.71
CA ASP A 122 -0.08 -7.27 2.50
C ASP A 122 -1.42 -7.83 3.00
N PHE A 123 -1.64 -9.15 2.93
CA PHE A 123 -2.87 -9.80 3.41
C PHE A 123 -2.97 -9.93 4.94
N GLU A 124 -1.94 -9.51 5.67
CA GLU A 124 -1.93 -9.50 7.14
C GLU A 124 -2.44 -8.18 7.75
N PHE A 125 -2.73 -7.17 6.95
CA PHE A 125 -3.39 -5.96 7.42
C PHE A 125 -4.85 -6.24 7.75
N ASP A 126 -5.39 -5.51 8.76
CA ASP A 126 -6.82 -5.39 8.91
C ASP A 126 -7.39 -4.42 7.87
N PHE A 127 -8.71 -4.41 7.74
CA PHE A 127 -9.38 -3.57 6.73
C PHE A 127 -9.13 -2.09 6.94
N PHE A 128 -9.19 -1.62 8.20
CA PHE A 128 -8.98 -0.21 8.52
C PHE A 128 -7.54 0.24 8.24
N GLY A 129 -6.56 -0.54 8.69
CA GLY A 129 -5.14 -0.27 8.46
C GLY A 129 -4.81 -0.25 6.97
N PHE A 130 -5.27 -1.26 6.21
CA PHE A 130 -5.07 -1.31 4.77
C PHE A 130 -5.71 -0.11 4.05
N LYS A 131 -6.98 0.22 4.35
CA LYS A 131 -7.66 1.37 3.74
C LYS A 131 -7.01 2.71 4.09
N THR A 132 -6.41 2.81 5.27
CA THR A 132 -5.62 3.98 5.67
C THR A 132 -4.37 4.13 4.80
N LEU A 133 -3.61 3.03 4.58
CA LEU A 133 -2.46 3.04 3.68
C LEU A 133 -2.87 3.37 2.25
N GLU A 134 -3.87 2.69 1.72
CA GLU A 134 -4.39 2.88 0.36
C GLU A 134 -4.83 4.33 0.11
N ARG A 135 -5.57 4.90 1.04
CA ARG A 135 -6.12 6.25 0.89
C ARG A 135 -5.06 7.34 0.97
N SER A 136 -4.13 7.20 1.94
CA SER A 136 -3.32 8.34 2.39
C SER A 136 -1.81 8.17 2.18
N TYR A 137 -1.28 6.95 2.02
CA TYR A 137 0.16 6.72 2.06
C TYR A 137 0.76 6.22 0.74
N LEU A 138 0.06 5.35 0.02
CA LEU A 138 0.59 4.75 -1.20
C LEU A 138 0.68 5.77 -2.34
N LEU A 139 1.78 5.74 -3.07
CA LEU A 139 2.03 6.66 -4.19
C LEU A 139 1.04 6.40 -5.34
N LYS A 140 0.67 7.50 -6.00
CA LYS A 140 -0.33 7.54 -7.07
C LYS A 140 0.25 8.20 -8.32
N MET A 141 -0.20 7.74 -9.49
CA MET A 141 -0.01 8.40 -10.78
C MET A 141 -1.39 8.68 -11.37
N ASP A 142 -1.67 9.90 -11.81
CA ASP A 142 -2.99 10.31 -12.35
C ASP A 142 -4.16 9.86 -11.45
N ASP A 143 -4.05 10.09 -10.13
CA ASP A 143 -5.01 9.71 -9.08
C ASP A 143 -5.20 8.17 -8.89
N LYS A 144 -4.46 7.34 -9.62
CA LYS A 144 -4.48 5.88 -9.47
C LYS A 144 -3.33 5.41 -8.59
N ILE A 145 -3.64 4.57 -7.62
CA ILE A 145 -2.62 3.94 -6.76
C ILE A 145 -1.80 2.97 -7.60
N VAL A 146 -0.48 3.09 -7.51
CA VAL A 146 0.48 2.23 -8.23
C VAL A 146 1.42 1.50 -7.27
N GLU A 147 1.55 1.98 -6.05
CA GLU A 147 2.39 1.40 -5.01
C GLU A 147 1.59 0.39 -4.17
N ARG A 148 2.23 -0.71 -3.73
CA ARG A 148 1.70 -1.66 -2.75
C ARG A 148 2.29 -1.36 -1.37
N PRO A 149 1.68 -1.78 -0.25
CA PRO A 149 2.25 -1.56 1.09
C PRO A 149 3.69 -2.07 1.22
N GLN A 150 4.00 -3.28 0.73
CA GLN A 150 5.35 -3.81 0.79
C GLN A 150 6.34 -2.98 -0.05
N TYR A 151 5.90 -2.42 -1.17
CA TYR A 151 6.74 -1.53 -2.00
C TYR A 151 7.02 -0.21 -1.29
N MET A 152 6.03 0.36 -0.60
CA MET A 152 6.22 1.53 0.24
C MET A 152 7.28 1.27 1.31
N PHE A 153 7.21 0.15 2.03
CA PHE A 153 8.21 -0.19 3.05
C PHE A 153 9.61 -0.35 2.46
N MET A 154 9.75 -1.02 1.32
CA MET A 154 11.05 -1.15 0.66
C MET A 154 11.57 0.20 0.15
N ARG A 155 10.71 1.04 -0.47
CA ARG A 155 11.09 2.40 -0.89
C ARG A 155 11.59 3.24 0.28
N VAL A 156 10.88 3.19 1.41
CA VAL A 156 11.26 3.92 2.64
C VAL A 156 12.60 3.41 3.16
N ALA A 157 12.80 2.12 3.24
CA ALA A 157 14.04 1.51 3.71
C ALA A 157 15.24 1.91 2.84
N ILE A 158 15.10 1.85 1.51
CA ILE A 158 16.16 2.29 0.58
C ILE A 158 16.34 3.82 0.66
N GLY A 159 15.26 4.59 0.81
CA GLY A 159 15.32 6.03 0.98
C GLY A 159 16.13 6.48 2.19
N MET A 160 16.14 5.68 3.25
CA MET A 160 16.90 5.94 4.48
C MET A 160 18.35 5.45 4.41
N HIS A 161 18.57 4.23 3.93
CA HIS A 161 19.88 3.56 3.98
C HIS A 161 20.66 3.67 2.66
N GLN A 162 20.02 4.08 1.57
CA GLN A 162 20.63 4.27 0.27
C GLN A 162 21.42 3.01 -0.20
N ASN A 163 22.74 3.13 -0.36
CA ASN A 163 23.59 2.04 -0.84
C ASN A 163 23.84 0.93 0.19
N ASP A 164 23.48 1.12 1.47
CA ASP A 164 23.54 0.05 2.46
C ASP A 164 22.30 -0.86 2.32
N LEU A 165 22.35 -1.74 1.32
CA LEU A 165 21.25 -2.66 1.05
C LEU A 165 20.99 -3.64 2.18
N LYS A 166 22.02 -4.01 2.97
CA LYS A 166 21.84 -4.90 4.12
C LYS A 166 20.96 -4.25 5.17
N ALA A 167 21.27 -3.01 5.55
CA ALA A 167 20.46 -2.25 6.48
C ALA A 167 19.07 -1.93 5.93
N ALA A 168 18.96 -1.66 4.62
CA ALA A 168 17.67 -1.43 3.97
C ALA A 168 16.78 -2.68 4.03
N ILE A 169 17.29 -3.86 3.71
CA ILE A 169 16.55 -5.13 3.78
C ILE A 169 16.14 -5.46 5.21
N GLU A 170 17.01 -5.23 6.20
CA GLU A 170 16.69 -5.41 7.61
C GLU A 170 15.55 -4.48 8.05
N THR A 171 15.64 -3.20 7.74
CA THR A 171 14.60 -2.20 8.03
C THR A 171 13.27 -2.54 7.35
N TYR A 172 13.31 -2.94 6.05
CA TYR A 172 12.13 -3.44 5.35
C TYR A 172 11.49 -4.60 6.10
N ASN A 173 12.26 -5.61 6.48
CA ASN A 173 11.72 -6.78 7.17
C ASN A 173 11.08 -6.41 8.51
N LEU A 174 11.69 -5.53 9.29
CA LEU A 174 11.15 -5.08 10.58
C LEU A 174 9.83 -4.31 10.40
N MET A 175 9.74 -3.40 9.44
CA MET A 175 8.47 -2.69 9.13
C MET A 175 7.42 -3.64 8.56
N SER A 176 7.80 -4.47 7.61
CA SER A 176 6.93 -5.42 6.92
C SER A 176 6.30 -6.43 7.87
N GLN A 177 7.05 -6.86 8.90
CA GLN A 177 6.58 -7.75 9.96
C GLN A 177 5.93 -7.01 11.14
N LYS A 178 5.73 -5.69 11.02
CA LYS A 178 5.02 -4.85 12.00
C LYS A 178 5.71 -4.71 13.36
N PHE A 179 7.05 -4.88 13.43
CA PHE A 179 7.80 -4.59 14.66
C PHE A 179 7.80 -3.10 14.99
N PHE A 180 7.84 -2.24 13.97
CA PHE A 180 7.67 -0.79 14.09
C PHE A 180 7.17 -0.19 12.77
N ILE A 181 6.75 1.06 12.82
CA ILE A 181 6.44 1.87 11.65
C ILE A 181 7.00 3.28 11.85
N HIS A 182 7.49 3.88 10.78
CA HIS A 182 7.95 5.27 10.80
C HIS A 182 6.79 6.27 10.85
N ALA A 183 7.10 7.48 11.31
CA ALA A 183 6.16 8.59 11.28
C ALA A 183 5.75 8.96 9.84
N THR A 184 4.58 9.54 9.69
CA THR A 184 3.98 9.93 8.41
C THR A 184 4.93 10.65 7.45
N PRO A 185 5.73 11.67 7.87
CA PRO A 185 6.64 12.35 6.95
C PRO A 185 7.69 11.42 6.33
N THR A 186 8.20 10.47 7.10
CA THR A 186 9.15 9.47 6.60
C THR A 186 8.49 8.55 5.57
N LEU A 187 7.28 8.04 5.86
CA LEU A 187 6.56 7.16 4.94
C LEU A 187 6.19 7.86 3.63
N PHE A 188 5.86 9.15 3.68
CA PHE A 188 5.53 9.93 2.49
C PHE A 188 6.76 10.28 1.66
N ASN A 189 7.85 10.70 2.29
CA ASN A 189 8.91 11.43 1.62
C ASN A 189 10.19 10.62 1.40
N ALA A 190 10.42 9.54 2.15
CA ALA A 190 11.63 8.73 1.95
C ALA A 190 11.66 8.15 0.53
N GLY A 191 12.78 8.32 -0.15
CA GLY A 191 12.98 7.91 -1.54
C GLY A 191 12.42 8.87 -2.59
N THR A 192 11.77 9.98 -2.19
CA THR A 192 11.28 11.02 -3.11
C THR A 192 12.34 12.10 -3.35
N PRO A 193 12.18 12.97 -4.38
CA PRO A 193 13.16 14.03 -4.68
C PRO A 193 13.33 15.08 -3.57
N LYS A 194 12.39 15.19 -2.65
CA LYS A 194 12.45 16.12 -1.50
C LYS A 194 12.22 15.35 -0.20
N PRO A 195 13.23 14.61 0.30
CA PRO A 195 13.06 13.66 1.39
C PRO A 195 13.03 14.34 2.77
N GLN A 196 12.03 15.16 3.03
CA GLN A 196 11.79 15.71 4.37
C GLN A 196 11.15 14.64 5.25
N MET A 197 11.95 14.05 6.14
CA MET A 197 11.55 12.86 6.92
C MET A 197 11.25 13.17 8.39
N SER A 198 11.57 14.38 8.88
CA SER A 198 11.32 14.75 10.28
C SER A 198 9.86 15.12 10.50
N SER A 199 9.26 14.60 11.57
CA SER A 199 7.89 14.92 11.97
C SER A 199 7.80 16.15 12.87
N CYS A 200 8.89 16.51 13.58
CA CYS A 200 8.95 17.62 14.51
C CYS A 200 10.27 18.36 14.39
N PHE A 201 10.21 19.67 14.66
CA PHE A 201 11.37 20.55 14.70
C PHE A 201 11.36 21.32 16.01
N LEU A 202 12.52 21.38 16.67
CA LEU A 202 12.71 22.23 17.83
C LEU A 202 13.41 23.51 17.38
N LEU A 203 12.70 24.64 17.54
CA LEU A 203 13.23 25.96 17.25
C LEU A 203 13.37 26.75 18.54
N THR A 204 14.53 27.39 18.73
CA THR A 204 14.74 28.33 19.83
C THR A 204 14.41 29.73 19.35
N MET A 205 13.47 30.38 19.99
CA MET A 205 13.19 31.79 19.75
C MET A 205 14.32 32.62 20.38
N GLN A 206 15.03 33.38 19.56
CA GLN A 206 16.14 34.24 20.03
C GLN A 206 15.66 35.65 20.39
N GLU A 207 14.60 36.11 19.73
CA GLU A 207 13.99 37.43 19.92
C GLU A 207 12.48 37.31 19.97
N ASP A 208 11.82 38.21 20.67
CA ASP A 208 10.35 38.34 20.70
C ASP A 208 9.88 39.10 19.46
N SER A 209 10.08 38.51 18.28
CA SER A 209 9.73 39.04 16.98
C SER A 209 9.10 37.99 16.10
N ILE A 210 8.24 38.42 15.18
CA ILE A 210 7.59 37.57 14.17
C ILE A 210 8.45 37.50 12.89
N GLU A 211 9.47 38.33 12.75
CA GLU A 211 10.38 38.37 11.61
C GLU A 211 11.54 37.39 11.74
#